data_5192ac272763f624b43e463a0b17e96c
#
_entry.id   5192ac272763f624b43e463a0b17e96c
#
_cell.length_a   1.000
_cell.length_b   1.000
_cell.length_c   1.000
_cell.angle_alpha   90.00
_cell.angle_beta   90.00
_cell.angle_gamma   90.00
#
_symmetry.space_group_name_H-M   'P 1'
#
loop_
_entity.id
_entity.type
_entity.pdbx_description
1 polymer ?
#
loop_
_entity_poly.entity_id
_entity_poly.type
_entity_poly.pdbx_seq_one_letter_code
_entity_poly.pdbx_strand_id
1 'polypeptide(L)'
;MLHSDPEVAEMRRRAVSKAAWRFLPILTIAYILNYLDRTSVGIAALTMNRDLGLTAYEFGWGAGLLFASYSIFEIPSNLILYRFGARRWIARIMITWGVVAAANAFVVGPASFYIVRLLLGAAEAGFFPGITFFLAAWFPAQYRAQVLAWFLVAIPVSSVLGGPISSLLLQMDGLAGLAGWQWMFIVEGLPASIIGFFVLRMLSDRPEEAEWLSVEERAAMSAMLAEEQRDRARHSM
;
A
#
# COMPACT_ATOMS: atom_id res chain seq x y z
N MET A 1 -16.22 7.53 -37.88
CA MET A 1 -15.43 8.60 -37.24
C MET A 1 -16.39 9.54 -36.49
N LEU A 2 -16.74 9.22 -35.28
CA LEU A 2 -17.44 10.15 -34.39
C LEU A 2 -16.35 11.05 -33.80
N HIS A 3 -16.26 12.30 -34.27
CA HIS A 3 -15.52 13.34 -33.58
C HIS A 3 -16.08 13.39 -32.16
N SER A 4 -15.31 12.96 -31.19
CA SER A 4 -15.67 13.11 -29.79
C SER A 4 -15.86 14.61 -29.54
N ASP A 5 -17.07 14.98 -29.12
CA ASP A 5 -17.42 16.36 -28.77
C ASP A 5 -16.32 16.90 -27.81
N PRO A 6 -15.70 18.05 -28.10
CA PRO A 6 -14.64 18.62 -27.26
C PRO A 6 -15.06 18.77 -25.80
N GLU A 7 -16.34 19.04 -25.54
CA GLU A 7 -16.88 19.13 -24.19
C GLU A 7 -16.87 17.79 -23.45
N VAL A 8 -17.22 16.71 -24.15
CA VAL A 8 -17.18 15.35 -23.59
C VAL A 8 -15.74 14.91 -23.32
N ALA A 9 -14.80 15.23 -24.21
CA ALA A 9 -13.38 14.92 -24.02
C ALA A 9 -12.80 15.67 -22.81
N GLU A 10 -13.16 16.94 -22.63
CA GLU A 10 -12.71 17.74 -21.48
C GLU A 10 -13.33 17.24 -20.17
N MET A 11 -14.60 16.86 -20.18
CA MET A 11 -15.27 16.29 -19.00
C MET A 11 -14.64 14.97 -18.57
N ARG A 12 -14.33 14.06 -19.52
CA ARG A 12 -13.61 12.80 -19.29
C ARG A 12 -12.26 13.07 -18.64
N ARG A 13 -11.48 14.03 -19.14
CA ARG A 13 -10.18 14.42 -18.60
C ARG A 13 -10.29 14.97 -17.18
N ARG A 14 -11.27 15.84 -16.93
CA ARG A 14 -11.52 16.39 -15.58
C ARG A 14 -11.86 15.31 -14.57
N ALA A 15 -12.75 14.37 -14.92
CA ALA A 15 -13.14 13.27 -14.05
C ALA A 15 -11.93 12.40 -13.68
N VAL A 16 -11.10 12.03 -14.67
CA VAL A 16 -9.86 11.27 -14.46
C VAL A 16 -8.88 12.03 -13.57
N SER A 17 -8.68 13.34 -13.83
CA SER A 17 -7.77 14.17 -13.03
C SER A 17 -8.23 14.29 -11.57
N LYS A 18 -9.52 14.50 -11.32
CA LYS A 18 -10.08 14.54 -9.96
C LYS A 18 -9.88 13.21 -9.24
N ALA A 19 -10.12 12.08 -9.91
CA ALA A 19 -9.90 10.75 -9.34
C ALA A 19 -8.42 10.53 -9.03
N ALA A 20 -7.52 10.89 -9.92
CA ALA A 20 -6.09 10.79 -9.73
C ALA A 20 -5.62 11.60 -8.52
N TRP A 21 -5.99 12.88 -8.43
CA TRP A 21 -5.62 13.74 -7.30
C TRP A 21 -6.23 13.30 -5.96
N ARG A 22 -7.36 12.60 -5.99
CA ARG A 22 -7.98 12.06 -4.79
C ARG A 22 -7.29 10.80 -4.27
N PHE A 23 -6.93 9.88 -5.18
CA PHE A 23 -6.45 8.55 -4.79
C PHE A 23 -4.92 8.45 -4.75
N LEU A 24 -4.22 9.02 -5.75
CA LEU A 24 -2.79 8.83 -5.86
C LEU A 24 -2.00 9.33 -4.64
N PRO A 25 -2.26 10.53 -4.09
CA PRO A 25 -1.47 10.98 -2.94
C PRO A 25 -1.53 10.02 -1.76
N ILE A 26 -2.73 9.60 -1.35
CA ILE A 26 -2.90 8.74 -0.19
C ILE A 26 -2.33 7.32 -0.44
N LEU A 27 -2.54 6.77 -1.64
CA LEU A 27 -2.00 5.46 -2.00
C LEU A 27 -0.48 5.49 -2.16
N THR A 28 0.09 6.56 -2.70
CA THR A 28 1.54 6.75 -2.81
C THR A 28 2.17 6.87 -1.43
N ILE A 29 1.59 7.64 -0.51
CA ILE A 29 2.06 7.73 0.88
C ILE A 29 1.98 6.36 1.55
N ALA A 30 0.89 5.63 1.39
CA ALA A 30 0.74 4.27 1.92
C ALA A 30 1.83 3.32 1.38
N TYR A 31 2.19 3.44 0.11
CA TYR A 31 3.22 2.61 -0.51
C TYR A 31 4.64 3.04 -0.08
N ILE A 32 4.88 4.34 0.16
CA ILE A 32 6.11 4.82 0.79
C ILE A 32 6.29 4.17 2.16
N LEU A 33 5.27 4.20 3.01
CA LEU A 33 5.32 3.55 4.33
C LEU A 33 5.58 2.05 4.24
N ASN A 34 4.97 1.36 3.27
CA ASN A 34 5.20 -0.06 3.03
C ASN A 34 6.66 -0.36 2.67
N TYR A 35 7.27 0.46 1.82
CA TYR A 35 8.69 0.31 1.48
C TYR A 35 9.62 0.69 2.63
N LEU A 36 9.29 1.71 3.42
CA LEU A 36 10.05 2.07 4.62
C LEU A 36 10.09 0.88 5.59
N ASP A 37 8.95 0.31 5.94
CA ASP A 37 8.85 -0.84 6.84
C ASP A 37 9.73 -2.04 6.37
N ARG A 38 9.74 -2.31 5.08
CA ARG A 38 10.57 -3.41 4.50
C ARG A 38 12.07 -3.12 4.56
N THR A 39 12.49 -1.86 4.45
CA THR A 39 13.91 -1.48 4.48
C THR A 39 14.43 -1.24 5.89
N SER A 40 13.58 -0.77 6.79
CA SER A 40 13.93 -0.39 8.16
C SER A 40 14.47 -1.56 8.98
N VAL A 41 13.96 -2.76 8.76
CA VAL A 41 14.47 -3.95 9.49
C VAL A 41 15.95 -4.17 9.26
N GLY A 42 16.47 -3.88 8.05
CA GLY A 42 17.90 -3.96 7.76
C GLY A 42 18.73 -2.92 8.52
N ILE A 43 18.17 -1.72 8.72
CA ILE A 43 18.81 -0.64 9.48
C ILE A 43 18.72 -0.95 10.98
N ALA A 44 17.54 -1.37 11.46
CA ALA A 44 17.32 -1.78 12.84
C ALA A 44 18.27 -2.91 13.27
N ALA A 45 18.60 -3.82 12.36
CA ALA A 45 19.49 -4.95 12.62
C ALA A 45 20.86 -4.54 13.22
N LEU A 46 21.33 -3.33 12.93
CA LEU A 46 22.61 -2.82 13.43
C LEU A 46 22.67 -2.77 14.97
N THR A 47 21.54 -2.49 15.62
CA THR A 47 21.42 -2.44 17.07
C THR A 47 20.53 -3.54 17.63
N MET A 48 19.41 -3.82 17.00
CA MET A 48 18.43 -4.85 17.39
C MET A 48 19.04 -6.23 17.56
N ASN A 49 19.91 -6.67 16.64
CA ASN A 49 20.51 -8.00 16.71
C ASN A 49 21.36 -8.18 17.98
N ARG A 50 22.11 -7.14 18.36
CA ARG A 50 22.91 -7.14 19.59
C ARG A 50 22.00 -7.20 20.83
N ASP A 51 20.96 -6.39 20.86
CA ASP A 51 20.07 -6.23 22.02
C ASP A 51 19.22 -7.50 22.25
N LEU A 52 18.84 -8.19 21.16
CA LEU A 52 18.06 -9.43 21.19
C LEU A 52 18.90 -10.70 21.17
N GLY A 53 20.23 -10.59 21.05
CA GLY A 53 21.14 -11.74 20.93
C GLY A 53 20.94 -12.53 19.64
N LEU A 54 20.47 -11.88 18.57
CA LEU A 54 20.24 -12.54 17.27
C LEU A 54 21.56 -12.73 16.52
N THR A 55 21.81 -13.95 16.08
CA THR A 55 22.85 -14.22 15.10
C THR A 55 22.45 -13.73 13.71
N ALA A 56 23.44 -13.52 12.82
CA ALA A 56 23.15 -13.16 11.43
C ALA A 56 22.28 -14.22 10.71
N TYR A 57 22.41 -15.48 11.09
CA TYR A 57 21.60 -16.57 10.57
C TYR A 57 20.12 -16.45 11.00
N GLU A 58 19.88 -16.25 12.29
CA GLU A 58 18.52 -16.07 12.83
C GLU A 58 17.84 -14.82 12.28
N PHE A 59 18.58 -13.71 12.16
CA PHE A 59 18.07 -12.51 11.51
C PHE A 59 17.70 -12.76 10.04
N GLY A 60 18.58 -13.44 9.28
CA GLY A 60 18.32 -13.78 7.88
C GLY A 60 17.07 -14.65 7.70
N TRP A 61 16.88 -15.65 8.59
CA TRP A 61 15.66 -16.44 8.60
C TRP A 61 14.42 -15.60 8.88
N GLY A 62 14.44 -14.76 9.93
CA GLY A 62 13.32 -13.89 10.25
C GLY A 62 12.98 -12.92 9.10
N ALA A 63 13.98 -12.34 8.45
CA ALA A 63 13.78 -11.49 7.28
C ALA A 63 13.15 -12.28 6.12
N GLY A 64 13.59 -13.50 5.86
CA GLY A 64 13.06 -14.39 4.82
C GLY A 64 11.63 -14.86 5.09
N LEU A 65 11.26 -15.11 6.35
CA LEU A 65 9.92 -15.57 6.75
C LEU A 65 8.83 -14.57 6.38
N LEU A 66 9.10 -13.27 6.38
CA LEU A 66 8.16 -12.26 5.89
C LEU A 66 7.78 -12.54 4.44
N PHE A 67 8.77 -12.72 3.56
CA PHE A 67 8.53 -12.94 2.14
C PHE A 67 7.84 -14.27 1.86
N ALA A 68 8.21 -15.32 2.61
CA ALA A 68 7.56 -16.63 2.51
C ALA A 68 6.08 -16.53 2.88
N SER A 69 5.77 -15.90 4.02
CA SER A 69 4.39 -15.67 4.47
C SER A 69 3.63 -14.79 3.49
N TYR A 70 4.22 -13.68 3.05
CA TYR A 70 3.64 -12.79 2.05
C TYR A 70 3.21 -13.57 0.80
N SER A 71 4.10 -14.39 0.22
CA SER A 71 3.83 -15.17 -0.99
C SER A 71 2.71 -16.20 -0.79
N ILE A 72 2.65 -16.86 0.37
CA ILE A 72 1.61 -17.85 0.69
C ILE A 72 0.23 -17.16 0.79
N PHE A 73 0.17 -15.99 1.46
CA PHE A 73 -1.09 -15.31 1.72
C PHE A 73 -1.53 -14.36 0.61
N GLU A 74 -0.69 -14.08 -0.41
CA GLU A 74 -1.01 -13.16 -1.49
C GLU A 74 -2.23 -13.62 -2.31
N ILE A 75 -2.26 -14.89 -2.71
CA ILE A 75 -3.39 -15.45 -3.48
C ILE A 75 -4.69 -15.44 -2.66
N PRO A 76 -4.74 -16.01 -1.44
CA PRO A 76 -5.92 -15.92 -0.59
C PRO A 76 -6.39 -14.48 -0.36
N SER A 77 -5.47 -13.55 -0.10
CA SER A 77 -5.78 -12.14 0.13
C SER A 77 -6.46 -11.50 -1.10
N ASN A 78 -5.96 -11.78 -2.30
CA ASN A 78 -6.55 -11.28 -3.53
C ASN A 78 -7.95 -11.86 -3.80
N LEU A 79 -8.18 -13.13 -3.52
CA LEU A 79 -9.51 -13.74 -3.63
C LEU A 79 -10.52 -13.06 -2.68
N ILE A 80 -10.09 -12.76 -1.47
CA ILE A 80 -10.92 -12.06 -0.49
C ILE A 80 -11.21 -10.62 -0.94
N LEU A 81 -10.21 -9.93 -1.53
CA LEU A 81 -10.40 -8.59 -2.09
C LEU A 81 -11.53 -8.54 -3.12
N TYR A 82 -11.60 -9.52 -4.03
CA TYR A 82 -12.70 -9.62 -4.99
C TYR A 82 -14.08 -9.73 -4.33
N ARG A 83 -14.16 -10.39 -3.18
CA ARG A 83 -15.42 -10.62 -2.45
C ARG A 83 -15.86 -9.42 -1.63
N PHE A 84 -14.93 -8.73 -0.96
CA PHE A 84 -15.23 -7.67 0.00
C PHE A 84 -15.07 -6.25 -0.54
N GLY A 85 -14.53 -6.10 -1.76
CA GLY A 85 -14.21 -4.82 -2.38
C GLY A 85 -12.81 -4.32 -1.99
N ALA A 86 -12.20 -3.54 -2.90
CA ALA A 86 -10.84 -3.06 -2.76
C ALA A 86 -10.70 -2.07 -1.60
N ARG A 87 -11.65 -1.13 -1.43
CA ARG A 87 -11.66 -0.13 -0.39
C ARG A 87 -11.52 -0.73 1.01
N ARG A 88 -12.40 -1.67 1.35
CA ARG A 88 -12.41 -2.30 2.67
C ARG A 88 -11.20 -3.19 2.89
N TRP A 89 -10.80 -3.90 1.85
CA TRP A 89 -9.70 -4.86 1.97
C TRP A 89 -8.34 -4.19 2.05
N ILE A 90 -8.07 -3.16 1.25
CA ILE A 90 -6.84 -2.36 1.34
C ILE A 90 -6.75 -1.68 2.71
N ALA A 91 -7.84 -1.07 3.19
CA ALA A 91 -7.87 -0.46 4.52
C ALA A 91 -7.58 -1.48 5.62
N ARG A 92 -8.17 -2.69 5.57
CA ARG A 92 -7.89 -3.77 6.50
C ARG A 92 -6.42 -4.17 6.48
N ILE A 93 -5.83 -4.35 5.29
CA ILE A 93 -4.42 -4.67 5.14
C ILE A 93 -3.57 -3.60 5.85
N MET A 94 -3.81 -2.32 5.56
CA MET A 94 -3.04 -1.21 6.14
C MET A 94 -3.16 -1.14 7.66
N ILE A 95 -4.37 -1.30 8.19
CA ILE A 95 -4.60 -1.26 9.64
C ILE A 95 -3.89 -2.43 10.34
N THR A 96 -4.07 -3.65 9.84
CA THR A 96 -3.47 -4.84 10.46
C THR A 96 -1.97 -4.87 10.30
N TRP A 97 -1.46 -4.53 9.11
CA TRP A 97 -0.03 -4.44 8.85
C TRP A 97 0.64 -3.40 9.75
N GLY A 98 0.10 -2.17 9.84
CA GLY A 98 0.72 -1.12 10.67
C GLY A 98 0.79 -1.49 12.16
N VAL A 99 -0.25 -2.18 12.70
CA VAL A 99 -0.22 -2.70 14.08
C VAL A 99 0.85 -3.78 14.24
N VAL A 100 0.93 -4.73 13.31
CA VAL A 100 1.91 -5.82 13.37
C VAL A 100 3.34 -5.29 13.14
N ALA A 101 3.53 -4.30 12.25
CA ALA A 101 4.81 -3.63 12.07
C ALA A 101 5.28 -2.98 13.38
N ALA A 102 4.40 -2.22 14.06
CA ALA A 102 4.71 -1.64 15.36
C ALA A 102 5.00 -2.71 16.43
N ALA A 103 4.38 -3.89 16.33
CA ALA A 103 4.63 -5.00 17.27
C ALA A 103 6.07 -5.56 17.18
N ASN A 104 6.81 -5.32 16.09
CA ASN A 104 8.25 -5.62 16.05
C ASN A 104 9.04 -4.92 17.16
N ALA A 105 8.56 -3.77 17.66
CA ALA A 105 9.19 -3.05 18.78
C ALA A 105 9.21 -3.86 20.09
N PHE A 106 8.38 -4.89 20.23
CA PHE A 106 8.21 -5.67 21.45
C PHE A 106 8.75 -7.09 21.37
N VAL A 107 9.51 -7.40 20.33
CA VAL A 107 10.17 -8.71 20.20
C VAL A 107 11.30 -8.83 21.25
N VAL A 108 11.44 -10.03 21.82
CA VAL A 108 12.38 -10.29 22.93
C VAL A 108 13.41 -11.38 22.58
N GLY A 109 13.44 -11.86 21.36
CA GLY A 109 14.39 -12.91 20.91
C GLY A 109 13.96 -13.56 19.61
N PRO A 110 14.69 -14.59 19.13
CA PRO A 110 14.46 -15.18 17.79
C PRO A 110 13.03 -15.66 17.55
N ALA A 111 12.45 -16.39 18.50
CA ALA A 111 11.12 -16.97 18.34
C ALA A 111 10.03 -15.90 18.15
N SER A 112 10.03 -14.86 18.99
CA SER A 112 9.08 -13.74 18.86
C SER A 112 9.31 -12.94 17.58
N PHE A 113 10.56 -12.74 17.17
CA PHE A 113 10.91 -12.10 15.92
C PHE A 113 10.33 -12.89 14.74
N TYR A 114 10.50 -14.21 14.68
CA TYR A 114 9.95 -15.05 13.60
C TYR A 114 8.43 -14.99 13.53
N ILE A 115 7.75 -15.06 14.69
CA ILE A 115 6.28 -14.98 14.74
C ILE A 115 5.80 -13.63 14.19
N VAL A 116 6.38 -12.53 14.62
CA VAL A 116 5.96 -11.20 14.17
C VAL A 116 6.26 -11.01 12.68
N ARG A 117 7.38 -11.51 12.16
CA ARG A 117 7.71 -11.47 10.73
C ARG A 117 6.74 -12.31 9.88
N LEU A 118 6.33 -13.48 10.33
CA LEU A 118 5.29 -14.28 9.67
C LEU A 118 3.94 -13.55 9.64
N LEU A 119 3.53 -12.99 10.79
CA LEU A 119 2.28 -12.23 10.89
C LEU A 119 2.30 -10.98 10.00
N LEU A 120 3.45 -10.30 9.94
CA LEU A 120 3.65 -9.11 9.12
C LEU A 120 3.50 -9.43 7.63
N GLY A 121 4.16 -10.49 7.15
CA GLY A 121 4.01 -10.93 5.76
C GLY A 121 2.57 -11.30 5.40
N ALA A 122 1.85 -12.01 6.30
CA ALA A 122 0.45 -12.34 6.11
C ALA A 122 -0.46 -11.08 6.13
N ALA A 123 -0.16 -10.11 6.99
CA ALA A 123 -0.92 -8.87 7.10
C ALA A 123 -0.76 -7.96 5.87
N GLU A 124 0.47 -7.86 5.31
CA GLU A 124 0.79 -7.10 4.11
C GLU A 124 0.33 -7.76 2.82
N ALA A 125 0.11 -9.08 2.82
CA ALA A 125 -0.17 -9.84 1.62
C ALA A 125 -1.39 -9.28 0.87
N GLY A 126 -1.20 -9.06 -0.44
CA GLY A 126 -2.23 -8.51 -1.32
C GLY A 126 -2.31 -6.98 -1.35
N PHE A 127 -1.43 -6.24 -0.66
CA PHE A 127 -1.46 -4.78 -0.67
C PHE A 127 -1.18 -4.20 -2.07
N PHE A 128 -0.04 -4.54 -2.67
CA PHE A 128 0.31 -4.05 -4.00
C PHE A 128 -0.67 -4.51 -5.09
N PRO A 129 -1.00 -5.83 -5.22
CA PRO A 129 -1.98 -6.27 -6.20
C PRO A 129 -3.38 -5.70 -5.93
N GLY A 130 -3.74 -5.45 -4.67
CA GLY A 130 -4.99 -4.79 -4.31
C GLY A 130 -5.08 -3.36 -4.81
N ILE A 131 -4.02 -2.58 -4.69
CA ILE A 131 -3.96 -1.22 -5.21
C ILE A 131 -3.98 -1.22 -6.74
N THR A 132 -3.20 -2.08 -7.39
CA THR A 132 -3.19 -2.17 -8.86
C THR A 132 -4.55 -2.58 -9.41
N PHE A 133 -5.24 -3.50 -8.73
CA PHE A 133 -6.62 -3.86 -9.04
C PHE A 133 -7.57 -2.66 -8.88
N PHE A 134 -7.48 -1.93 -7.78
CA PHE A 134 -8.28 -0.73 -7.52
C PHE A 134 -8.06 0.33 -8.61
N LEU A 135 -6.81 0.63 -8.92
CA LEU A 135 -6.47 1.60 -9.97
C LEU A 135 -6.96 1.15 -11.35
N ALA A 136 -6.90 -0.17 -11.64
CA ALA A 136 -7.41 -0.71 -12.89
C ALA A 136 -8.95 -0.65 -12.99
N ALA A 137 -9.66 -0.71 -11.87
CA ALA A 137 -11.13 -0.56 -11.82
C ALA A 137 -11.58 0.90 -11.98
N TRP A 138 -10.72 1.86 -11.62
CA TRP A 138 -11.03 3.28 -11.69
C TRP A 138 -10.57 3.96 -12.97
N PHE A 139 -9.41 3.56 -13.52
CA PHE A 139 -8.78 4.26 -14.63
C PHE A 139 -8.84 3.44 -15.93
N PRO A 140 -9.40 4.03 -17.01
CA PRO A 140 -9.37 3.42 -18.33
C PRO A 140 -7.94 3.11 -18.80
N ALA A 141 -7.78 2.11 -19.68
CA ALA A 141 -6.49 1.59 -20.12
C ALA A 141 -5.51 2.69 -20.59
N GLN A 142 -6.02 3.70 -21.28
CA GLN A 142 -5.23 4.83 -21.81
C GLN A 142 -4.56 5.68 -20.71
N TYR A 143 -5.11 5.72 -19.49
CA TYR A 143 -4.56 6.48 -18.36
C TYR A 143 -3.82 5.60 -17.35
N ARG A 144 -4.05 4.29 -17.38
CA ARG A 144 -3.59 3.34 -16.37
C ARG A 144 -2.08 3.29 -16.23
N ALA A 145 -1.34 3.31 -17.33
CA ALA A 145 0.12 3.32 -17.31
C ALA A 145 0.68 4.57 -16.60
N GLN A 146 0.12 5.75 -16.88
CA GLN A 146 0.53 7.00 -16.25
C GLN A 146 0.21 7.01 -14.75
N VAL A 147 -0.99 6.54 -14.36
CA VAL A 147 -1.42 6.47 -12.96
C VAL A 147 -0.55 5.51 -12.17
N LEU A 148 -0.24 4.34 -12.74
CA LEU A 148 0.68 3.37 -12.12
C LEU A 148 2.10 3.92 -12.01
N ALA A 149 2.59 4.66 -13.01
CA ALA A 149 3.91 5.27 -12.95
C ALA A 149 3.99 6.28 -11.79
N TRP A 150 2.98 7.13 -11.62
CA TRP A 150 2.90 8.04 -10.47
C TRP A 150 2.86 7.32 -9.12
N PHE A 151 2.10 6.25 -9.02
CA PHE A 151 2.05 5.42 -7.82
C PHE A 151 3.43 4.79 -7.51
N LEU A 152 4.13 4.30 -8.52
CA LEU A 152 5.45 3.67 -8.36
C LEU A 152 6.58 4.66 -8.01
N VAL A 153 6.37 5.98 -8.11
CA VAL A 153 7.29 7.00 -7.60
C VAL A 153 7.54 6.83 -6.09
N ALA A 154 6.63 6.18 -5.37
CA ALA A 154 6.81 5.82 -3.97
C ALA A 154 8.12 5.05 -3.71
N ILE A 155 8.55 4.18 -4.62
CA ILE A 155 9.74 3.32 -4.46
C ILE A 155 11.02 4.16 -4.35
N PRO A 156 11.41 5.00 -5.34
CA PRO A 156 12.60 5.83 -5.22
C PRO A 156 12.48 6.85 -4.09
N VAL A 157 11.28 7.40 -3.83
CA VAL A 157 11.08 8.34 -2.73
C VAL A 157 11.34 7.68 -1.38
N SER A 158 10.80 6.47 -1.15
CA SER A 158 11.06 5.73 0.09
C SER A 158 12.54 5.36 0.26
N SER A 159 13.23 5.03 -0.83
CA SER A 159 14.67 4.73 -0.79
C SER A 159 15.51 5.95 -0.39
N VAL A 160 15.13 7.14 -0.84
CA VAL A 160 15.81 8.39 -0.46
C VAL A 160 15.50 8.80 0.98
N LEU A 161 14.25 8.63 1.42
CA LEU A 161 13.79 9.06 2.74
C LEU A 161 14.13 8.04 3.84
N GLY A 162 14.20 6.75 3.51
CA GLY A 162 14.34 5.68 4.48
C GLY A 162 15.58 5.82 5.35
N GLY A 163 16.76 5.96 4.77
CA GLY A 163 17.99 6.12 5.52
C GLY A 163 17.98 7.28 6.51
N PRO A 164 17.71 8.52 6.08
CA PRO A 164 17.60 9.66 6.98
C PRO A 164 16.56 9.51 8.08
N ILE A 165 15.33 9.05 7.76
CA ILE A 165 14.26 8.86 8.74
C ILE A 165 14.69 7.82 9.78
N SER A 166 15.11 6.64 9.33
CA SER A 166 15.53 5.57 10.25
C SER A 166 16.72 5.97 11.10
N SER A 167 17.68 6.72 10.55
CA SER A 167 18.83 7.23 11.32
C SER A 167 18.42 8.23 12.42
N LEU A 168 17.45 9.10 12.14
CA LEU A 168 16.90 10.01 13.13
C LEU A 168 16.16 9.25 14.24
N LEU A 169 15.40 8.23 13.88
CA LEU A 169 14.66 7.42 14.84
C LEU A 169 15.59 6.58 15.74
N LEU A 170 16.70 6.09 15.20
CA LEU A 170 17.72 5.41 16.00
C LEU A 170 18.35 6.31 17.07
N GLN A 171 18.41 7.63 16.85
CA GLN A 171 18.91 8.59 17.85
C GLN A 171 17.96 8.77 19.05
N MET A 172 16.71 8.26 18.95
CA MET A 172 15.75 8.25 20.06
C MET A 172 16.05 7.14 21.10
N ASP A 173 17.24 6.52 21.01
CA ASP A 173 17.67 5.47 21.93
C ASP A 173 17.61 5.93 23.40
N GLY A 174 16.99 5.10 24.27
CA GLY A 174 16.77 5.43 25.67
C GLY A 174 15.56 6.33 25.97
N LEU A 175 14.94 6.97 24.97
CA LEU A 175 13.76 7.79 25.16
C LEU A 175 12.57 6.92 25.59
N ALA A 176 11.93 7.31 26.71
CA ALA A 176 10.85 6.55 27.35
C ALA A 176 11.22 5.07 27.68
N GLY A 177 12.50 4.78 27.84
CA GLY A 177 13.00 3.44 28.15
C GLY A 177 12.99 2.47 26.95
N LEU A 178 12.78 2.97 25.74
CA LEU A 178 12.80 2.17 24.52
C LEU A 178 14.12 2.37 23.77
N ALA A 179 14.60 1.30 23.13
CA ALA A 179 15.73 1.35 22.21
C ALA A 179 15.36 2.09 20.91
N GLY A 180 16.35 2.68 20.23
CA GLY A 180 16.13 3.43 18.99
C GLY A 180 15.45 2.59 17.89
N TRP A 181 15.81 1.30 17.75
CA TRP A 181 15.17 0.39 16.80
C TRP A 181 13.69 0.12 17.15
N GLN A 182 13.29 0.17 18.41
CA GLN A 182 11.89 0.04 18.82
C GLN A 182 11.07 1.24 18.35
N TRP A 183 11.64 2.45 18.48
CA TRP A 183 11.03 3.67 17.95
C TRP A 183 10.84 3.62 16.45
N MET A 184 11.80 3.06 15.70
CA MET A 184 11.64 2.90 14.23
C MET A 184 10.37 2.11 13.91
N PHE A 185 10.17 0.93 14.48
CA PHE A 185 9.00 0.10 14.20
C PHE A 185 7.68 0.75 14.63
N ILE A 186 7.67 1.48 15.74
CA ILE A 186 6.46 2.19 16.21
C ILE A 186 6.12 3.36 15.27
N VAL A 187 7.09 4.21 14.97
CA VAL A 187 6.89 5.45 14.20
C VAL A 187 6.69 5.19 12.72
N GLU A 188 7.25 4.13 12.18
CA GLU A 188 7.04 3.74 10.77
C GLU A 188 5.79 2.88 10.58
N GLY A 189 5.43 2.04 11.56
CA GLY A 189 4.28 1.15 11.49
C GLY A 189 2.93 1.84 11.76
N LEU A 190 2.81 2.55 12.88
CA LEU A 190 1.51 3.14 13.29
C LEU A 190 0.89 4.10 12.27
N PRO A 191 1.64 4.95 11.54
CA PRO A 191 1.07 5.81 10.51
C PRO A 191 0.33 5.03 9.41
N ALA A 192 0.79 3.83 9.06
CA ALA A 192 0.10 2.98 8.09
C ALA A 192 -1.32 2.62 8.57
N SER A 193 -1.49 2.27 9.86
CA SER A 193 -2.81 2.01 10.43
C SER A 193 -3.71 3.25 10.40
N ILE A 194 -3.16 4.43 10.75
CA ILE A 194 -3.90 5.69 10.73
C ILE A 194 -4.36 6.01 9.30
N ILE A 195 -3.46 5.90 8.31
CA ILE A 195 -3.81 6.12 6.90
C ILE A 195 -4.82 5.09 6.41
N GLY A 196 -4.77 3.85 6.91
CA GLY A 196 -5.77 2.82 6.63
C GLY A 196 -7.20 3.25 6.97
N PHE A 197 -7.41 3.96 8.08
CA PHE A 197 -8.71 4.55 8.42
C PHE A 197 -9.13 5.66 7.45
N PHE A 198 -8.18 6.48 6.98
CA PHE A 198 -8.46 7.48 5.96
C PHE A 198 -8.79 6.83 4.60
N VAL A 199 -8.05 5.80 4.21
CA VAL A 199 -8.33 5.01 3.00
C VAL A 199 -9.76 4.46 3.03
N LEU A 200 -10.21 3.94 4.16
CA LEU A 200 -11.58 3.44 4.33
C LEU A 200 -12.66 4.52 4.08
N ARG A 201 -12.35 5.80 4.32
CA ARG A 201 -13.27 6.93 4.11
C ARG A 201 -13.12 7.58 2.75
N MET A 202 -11.92 7.61 2.20
CA MET A 202 -11.61 8.37 0.98
C MET A 202 -11.80 7.57 -0.30
N LEU A 203 -11.56 6.25 -0.28
CA LEU A 203 -11.75 5.40 -1.44
C LEU A 203 -13.22 5.07 -1.65
N SER A 204 -13.61 4.94 -2.91
CA SER A 204 -14.89 4.37 -3.35
C SER A 204 -14.58 3.18 -4.24
N ASP A 205 -15.33 2.08 -4.14
CA ASP A 205 -15.01 0.88 -4.93
C ASP A 205 -15.27 1.07 -6.42
N ARG A 206 -16.24 1.92 -6.77
CA ARG A 206 -16.65 2.19 -8.16
C ARG A 206 -16.92 3.67 -8.40
N PRO A 207 -16.77 4.14 -9.66
CA PRO A 207 -17.11 5.52 -10.01
C PRO A 207 -18.56 5.90 -9.70
N GLU A 208 -19.51 4.96 -9.85
CA GLU A 208 -20.93 5.19 -9.60
C GLU A 208 -21.24 5.56 -8.13
N GLU A 209 -20.39 5.10 -7.20
CA GLU A 209 -20.52 5.35 -5.76
C GLU A 209 -19.81 6.64 -5.31
N ALA A 210 -19.17 7.36 -6.25
CA ALA A 210 -18.33 8.51 -5.95
C ALA A 210 -19.15 9.80 -5.85
N GLU A 211 -19.71 10.09 -4.68
CA GLU A 211 -20.52 11.31 -4.43
C GLU A 211 -19.75 12.64 -4.63
N TRP A 212 -18.41 12.57 -4.60
CA TRP A 212 -17.53 13.73 -4.82
C TRP A 212 -17.30 14.06 -6.31
N LEU A 213 -17.75 13.23 -7.24
CA LEU A 213 -17.85 13.53 -8.67
C LEU A 213 -19.25 14.07 -8.98
N SER A 214 -19.36 14.98 -9.96
CA SER A 214 -20.66 15.37 -10.49
C SER A 214 -21.36 14.20 -11.19
N VAL A 215 -22.65 14.31 -11.42
CA VAL A 215 -23.43 13.26 -12.12
C VAL A 215 -22.85 13.00 -13.51
N GLU A 216 -22.49 14.07 -14.22
CA GLU A 216 -21.91 14.03 -15.56
C GLU A 216 -20.52 13.39 -15.55
N GLU A 217 -19.67 13.76 -14.57
CA GLU A 217 -18.33 13.18 -14.41
C GLU A 217 -18.38 11.68 -14.09
N ARG A 218 -19.34 11.25 -13.23
CA ARG A 218 -19.58 9.83 -12.94
C ARG A 218 -20.00 9.07 -14.19
N ALA A 219 -20.98 9.63 -14.92
CA ALA A 219 -21.45 9.03 -16.17
C ALA A 219 -20.32 8.91 -17.21
N ALA A 220 -19.50 9.98 -17.36
CA ALA A 220 -18.37 9.98 -18.29
C ALA A 220 -17.33 8.91 -17.92
N MET A 221 -17.01 8.74 -16.62
CA MET A 221 -16.07 7.73 -16.14
C MET A 221 -16.60 6.31 -16.38
N SER A 222 -17.85 6.04 -16.00
CA SER A 222 -18.49 4.73 -16.21
C SER A 222 -18.61 4.38 -17.69
N ALA A 223 -18.91 5.38 -18.55
CA ALA A 223 -18.97 5.17 -20.00
C ALA A 223 -17.61 4.75 -20.57
N MET A 224 -16.50 5.41 -20.18
CA MET A 224 -15.15 5.04 -20.63
C MET A 224 -14.79 3.59 -20.23
N LEU A 225 -15.10 3.19 -19.00
CA LEU A 225 -14.83 1.84 -18.53
C LEU A 225 -15.69 0.79 -19.26
N ALA A 226 -16.97 1.14 -19.52
CA ALA A 226 -17.87 0.25 -20.30
C ALA A 226 -17.43 0.13 -21.77
N GLU A 227 -16.95 1.19 -22.39
CA GLU A 227 -16.35 1.15 -23.73
C GLU A 227 -15.16 0.18 -23.76
N GLU A 228 -14.23 0.29 -22.81
CA GLU A 228 -13.09 -0.60 -22.72
C GLU A 228 -13.50 -2.08 -22.55
N GLN A 229 -14.49 -2.35 -21.70
CA GLN A 229 -14.98 -3.72 -21.50
C GLN A 229 -15.58 -4.32 -22.78
N ARG A 230 -16.33 -3.54 -23.55
CA ARG A 230 -16.91 -3.97 -24.84
C ARG A 230 -15.83 -4.27 -25.87
N ASP A 231 -14.79 -3.43 -25.94
CA ASP A 231 -13.69 -3.62 -26.88
C ASP A 231 -12.87 -4.87 -26.53
N ARG A 232 -12.62 -5.13 -25.26
CA ARG A 232 -11.99 -6.38 -24.80
C ARG A 232 -12.82 -7.61 -25.17
N ALA A 233 -14.13 -7.57 -24.96
CA ALA A 233 -15.01 -8.67 -25.32
C ALA A 233 -15.00 -8.96 -26.83
N ARG A 234 -14.90 -7.94 -27.68
CA ARG A 234 -14.80 -8.10 -29.15
C ARG A 234 -13.49 -8.72 -29.61
N HIS A 235 -12.37 -8.46 -28.91
CA HIS A 235 -11.06 -9.00 -29.29
C HIS A 235 -10.77 -10.39 -28.69
N SER A 236 -11.63 -10.87 -27.79
CA SER A 236 -11.52 -12.20 -27.17
C SER A 236 -12.37 -13.29 -27.88
N MET A 237 -13.13 -12.90 -28.91
CA MET A 237 -13.86 -13.80 -29.82
C MET A 237 -13.08 -14.06 -31.11
#